data_2ba5aa44723d398277cd824115afd909
#
_entry.id   2ba5aa44723d398277cd824115afd909
#
_cell.length_a   1.000
_cell.length_b   1.000
_cell.length_c   1.000
_cell.angle_alpha   90.00
_cell.angle_beta   90.00
_cell.angle_gamma   90.00
#
_symmetry.space_group_name_H-M   'P 1'
#
loop_
_entity.id
_entity.type
_entity.pdbx_description
1 polymer ?
#
loop_
_entity_poly.entity_id
_entity_poly.type
_entity_poly.pdbx_seq_one_letter_code
_entity_poly.pdbx_strand_id
1 'polypeptide(L)'
;GMNYRKIKMFSMKGLGDFKWLQYMSEDQKQRIKKAELLKKEDMEAVKPLMTLLLNNSKALLSRNNTIEILNNGEATFGSIFKAIAKARKYIHLEYYIIDKGELGEKLKELLIAKAKEGVEVRVIYDDVGSWKLPKRYIKEMQAAGIQIYPFLPVRFPLFTNKVNYRNHRKIVVVDGDTGFIGGLNFADRYLHGLPGIGIWRDTHLKVKGEAVTSLQVVFLFD
;
A
#
# COMPACT_ATOMS: atom_id res chain seq x y z
N GLY A 1 -0.05 -22.90 19.21
CA GLY A 1 1.12 -22.04 19.13
C GLY A 1 1.43 -21.72 17.68
N MET A 2 1.24 -20.47 17.30
CA MET A 2 1.45 -19.99 15.95
C MET A 2 2.94 -20.09 15.59
N ASN A 3 3.26 -20.75 14.48
CA ASN A 3 4.64 -21.02 14.09
C ASN A 3 5.33 -19.74 13.59
N TYR A 4 5.84 -18.94 14.52
CA TYR A 4 6.58 -17.68 14.28
C TYR A 4 7.69 -17.81 13.21
N ARG A 5 8.23 -19.03 13.02
CA ARG A 5 9.22 -19.35 11.98
C ARG A 5 8.66 -19.25 10.56
N LYS A 6 7.35 -19.56 10.33
CA LYS A 6 6.75 -19.45 8.99
C LYS A 6 6.52 -18.00 8.56
N ILE A 7 6.14 -17.12 9.50
CA ILE A 7 5.99 -15.67 9.22
C ILE A 7 7.35 -15.08 8.90
N LYS A 8 8.40 -15.47 9.64
CA LYS A 8 9.78 -15.02 9.38
C LYS A 8 10.33 -15.52 8.02
N MET A 9 9.89 -16.69 7.56
CA MET A 9 10.29 -17.24 6.24
C MET A 9 9.65 -16.49 5.06
N PHE A 10 8.40 -16.04 5.18
CA PHE A 10 7.74 -15.23 4.15
C PHE A 10 8.39 -13.83 4.03
N SER A 11 8.72 -13.20 5.16
CA SER A 11 9.36 -11.88 5.16
C SER A 11 10.83 -11.90 4.72
N MET A 12 11.56 -13.02 4.92
CA MET A 12 12.99 -13.09 4.61
C MET A 12 13.33 -13.60 3.20
N LYS A 13 12.46 -14.40 2.56
CA LYS A 13 12.70 -14.85 1.18
C LYS A 13 12.60 -13.70 0.18
N GLY A 14 11.64 -12.78 0.37
CA GLY A 14 11.51 -11.61 -0.48
C GLY A 14 12.64 -10.58 -0.30
N LEU A 15 13.20 -10.43 0.90
CA LEU A 15 14.32 -9.51 1.18
C LEU A 15 15.63 -9.91 0.48
N GLY A 16 15.84 -11.19 0.19
CA GLY A 16 17.04 -11.68 -0.51
C GLY A 16 17.17 -11.16 -1.94
N ASP A 17 16.06 -10.89 -2.61
CA ASP A 17 16.02 -10.39 -3.99
C ASP A 17 16.28 -8.87 -4.08
N PHE A 18 16.25 -8.16 -2.94
CA PHE A 18 16.50 -6.71 -2.86
C PHE A 18 17.85 -6.40 -2.23
N LYS A 19 18.95 -6.83 -2.86
CA LYS A 19 20.32 -6.53 -2.41
C LYS A 19 20.58 -5.04 -2.19
N TRP A 20 19.96 -4.19 -2.99
CA TRP A 20 20.05 -2.73 -2.85
C TRP A 20 19.46 -2.24 -1.52
N LEU A 21 18.35 -2.84 -1.04
CA LEU A 21 17.72 -2.50 0.23
C LEU A 21 18.61 -2.88 1.42
N GLN A 22 19.29 -4.02 1.32
CA GLN A 22 20.29 -4.45 2.33
C GLN A 22 21.46 -3.47 2.37
N TYR A 23 21.98 -3.10 1.18
CA TYR A 23 23.06 -2.12 1.07
C TYR A 23 22.66 -0.77 1.67
N MET A 24 21.50 -0.22 1.32
CA MET A 24 21.02 1.05 1.87
C MET A 24 20.77 0.99 3.37
N SER A 25 20.27 -0.15 3.87
CA SER A 25 20.09 -0.35 5.32
C SER A 25 21.41 -0.31 6.07
N GLU A 26 22.44 -0.94 5.52
CA GLU A 26 23.78 -0.95 6.15
C GLU A 26 24.44 0.43 6.05
N ASP A 27 24.38 1.10 4.91
CA ASP A 27 24.85 2.48 4.75
C ASP A 27 24.20 3.42 5.78
N GLN A 28 22.88 3.37 5.90
CA GLN A 28 22.17 4.21 6.89
C GLN A 28 22.57 3.89 8.33
N LYS A 29 22.83 2.62 8.69
CA LYS A 29 23.35 2.27 10.02
C LYS A 29 24.68 2.94 10.32
N GLN A 30 25.59 2.93 9.35
CA GLN A 30 26.91 3.58 9.52
C GLN A 30 26.75 5.09 9.67
N ARG A 31 25.90 5.70 8.85
CA ARG A 31 25.65 7.17 8.91
C ARG A 31 24.92 7.59 10.19
N ILE A 32 24.02 6.76 10.74
CA ILE A 32 23.40 6.98 12.06
C ILE A 32 24.48 6.97 13.16
N LYS A 33 25.40 5.99 13.11
CA LYS A 33 26.50 5.91 14.09
C LYS A 33 27.38 7.17 14.06
N LYS A 34 27.67 7.68 12.87
CA LYS A 34 28.51 8.88 12.66
C LYS A 34 27.73 10.21 12.82
N ALA A 35 26.42 10.16 13.11
CA ALA A 35 25.55 11.33 13.20
C ALA A 35 25.53 12.22 11.93
N GLU A 36 25.65 11.59 10.74
CA GLU A 36 25.76 12.29 9.44
C GLU A 36 24.41 12.51 8.74
N LEU A 37 23.29 11.98 9.28
CA LEU A 37 22.00 12.00 8.60
C LEU A 37 21.18 13.27 8.84
N LEU A 38 21.30 13.90 9.99
CA LEU A 38 20.55 15.09 10.40
C LEU A 38 21.50 16.10 11.07
N LYS A 39 21.03 17.29 11.37
CA LYS A 39 21.75 18.22 12.26
C LYS A 39 21.95 17.56 13.62
N LYS A 40 23.07 17.87 14.29
CA LYS A 40 23.49 17.19 15.52
C LYS A 40 22.42 17.19 16.61
N GLU A 41 21.75 18.32 16.81
CA GLU A 41 20.67 18.48 17.81
C GLU A 41 19.46 17.60 17.51
N ASP A 42 19.02 17.56 16.24
CA ASP A 42 17.91 16.71 15.79
C ASP A 42 18.27 15.22 15.88
N MET A 43 19.55 14.88 15.62
CA MET A 43 20.03 13.51 15.68
C MET A 43 19.94 12.92 17.08
N GLU A 44 20.31 13.65 18.13
CA GLU A 44 20.26 13.13 19.50
C GLU A 44 18.85 12.74 19.91
N ALA A 45 17.86 13.57 19.55
CA ALA A 45 16.45 13.33 19.88
C ALA A 45 15.87 12.11 19.16
N VAL A 46 16.21 11.89 17.89
CA VAL A 46 15.54 10.86 17.06
C VAL A 46 16.37 9.60 16.81
N LYS A 47 17.67 9.61 17.13
CA LYS A 47 18.58 8.48 16.93
C LYS A 47 18.10 7.14 17.50
N PRO A 48 17.56 7.08 18.74
CA PRO A 48 17.02 5.83 19.29
C PRO A 48 15.88 5.26 18.43
N LEU A 49 14.95 6.11 18.00
CA LEU A 49 13.83 5.72 17.17
C LEU A 49 14.29 5.27 15.78
N MET A 50 15.20 6.01 15.14
CA MET A 50 15.77 5.64 13.85
C MET A 50 16.45 4.27 13.91
N THR A 51 17.25 4.05 14.96
CA THR A 51 17.96 2.78 15.18
C THR A 51 16.98 1.63 15.37
N LEU A 52 15.94 1.83 16.18
CA LEU A 52 14.91 0.85 16.43
C LEU A 52 14.18 0.46 15.13
N LEU A 53 13.71 1.43 14.37
CA LEU A 53 12.97 1.21 13.12
C LEU A 53 13.84 0.52 12.07
N LEU A 54 15.08 0.97 11.93
CA LEU A 54 16.01 0.37 10.96
C LEU A 54 16.36 -1.08 11.31
N ASN A 55 16.59 -1.39 12.59
CA ASN A 55 16.95 -2.74 13.02
C ASN A 55 15.76 -3.71 12.96
N ASN A 56 14.59 -3.31 13.42
CA ASN A 56 13.43 -4.19 13.54
C ASN A 56 12.63 -4.32 12.24
N SER A 57 12.40 -3.21 11.55
CA SER A 57 11.51 -3.16 10.38
C SER A 57 12.25 -2.93 9.07
N LYS A 58 13.57 -2.74 9.10
CA LYS A 58 14.36 -2.30 7.94
C LYS A 58 13.82 -1.01 7.30
N ALA A 59 13.12 -0.20 8.11
CA ALA A 59 12.58 1.07 7.66
C ALA A 59 13.71 2.07 7.46
N LEU A 60 13.88 2.51 6.22
CA LEU A 60 14.88 3.51 5.85
C LEU A 60 14.37 4.91 6.18
N LEU A 61 15.26 5.76 6.67
CA LEU A 61 14.99 7.20 6.74
C LEU A 61 14.91 7.74 5.31
N SER A 62 13.87 8.47 5.03
CA SER A 62 13.68 9.19 3.77
C SER A 62 13.65 10.70 4.00
N ARG A 63 14.09 11.46 3.01
CA ARG A 63 14.15 12.94 3.04
C ARG A 63 13.40 13.50 1.83
N ASN A 64 13.32 14.81 1.76
CA ASN A 64 12.71 15.50 0.61
C ASN A 64 11.28 15.01 0.32
N ASN A 65 10.51 14.79 1.39
CA ASN A 65 9.14 14.35 1.27
C ASN A 65 8.17 15.51 1.44
N THR A 66 7.12 15.50 0.64
CA THR A 66 5.94 16.35 0.87
C THR A 66 4.79 15.44 1.28
N ILE A 67 4.11 15.81 2.37
CA ILE A 67 2.98 15.07 2.92
C ILE A 67 1.75 15.97 2.92
N GLU A 68 0.68 15.50 2.30
CA GLU A 68 -0.64 16.12 2.33
C GLU A 68 -1.60 15.22 3.13
N ILE A 69 -2.24 15.78 4.14
CA ILE A 69 -3.24 15.07 4.95
C ILE A 69 -4.59 15.17 4.25
N LEU A 70 -5.18 14.02 3.95
CA LEU A 70 -6.48 13.89 3.29
C LEU A 70 -7.49 13.40 4.32
N ASN A 71 -8.43 14.26 4.65
CA ASN A 71 -9.48 13.93 5.61
C ASN A 71 -10.72 13.36 4.89
N ASN A 72 -11.17 12.20 5.37
CA ASN A 72 -12.37 11.50 4.91
C ASN A 72 -12.33 11.05 3.44
N GLY A 73 -13.41 10.42 2.98
CA GLY A 73 -13.49 9.78 1.67
C GLY A 73 -13.37 10.75 0.50
N GLU A 74 -14.07 11.87 0.54
CA GLU A 74 -14.13 12.82 -0.58
C GLU A 74 -12.73 13.34 -0.97
N ALA A 75 -11.97 13.87 0.00
CA ALA A 75 -10.64 14.36 -0.24
C ALA A 75 -9.69 13.23 -0.69
N THR A 76 -9.81 12.07 -0.06
CA THR A 76 -8.95 10.91 -0.33
C THR A 76 -9.17 10.37 -1.74
N PHE A 77 -10.39 9.95 -2.06
CA PHE A 77 -10.67 9.34 -3.37
C PHE A 77 -10.54 10.35 -4.51
N GLY A 78 -10.93 11.61 -4.28
CA GLY A 78 -10.70 12.69 -5.24
C GLY A 78 -9.23 12.87 -5.58
N SER A 79 -8.33 12.81 -4.58
CA SER A 79 -6.89 12.92 -4.77
C SER A 79 -6.29 11.67 -5.45
N ILE A 80 -6.72 10.46 -5.03
CA ILE A 80 -6.28 9.19 -5.63
C ILE A 80 -6.68 9.13 -7.10
N PHE A 81 -7.94 9.39 -7.46
CA PHE A 81 -8.40 9.37 -8.84
C PHE A 81 -7.67 10.38 -9.72
N LYS A 82 -7.42 11.59 -9.20
CA LYS A 82 -6.61 12.60 -9.91
C LYS A 82 -5.17 12.12 -10.17
N ALA A 83 -4.57 11.41 -9.22
CA ALA A 83 -3.22 10.87 -9.40
C ALA A 83 -3.23 9.73 -10.42
N ILE A 84 -4.16 8.77 -10.31
CA ILE A 84 -4.30 7.66 -11.27
C ILE A 84 -4.54 8.20 -12.69
N ALA A 85 -5.42 9.19 -12.87
CA ALA A 85 -5.69 9.77 -14.19
C ALA A 85 -4.44 10.38 -14.85
N LYS A 86 -3.46 10.84 -14.04
CA LYS A 86 -2.19 11.42 -14.53
C LYS A 86 -1.08 10.40 -14.71
N ALA A 87 -1.29 9.14 -14.35
CA ALA A 87 -0.27 8.09 -14.44
C ALA A 87 0.23 7.92 -15.87
N ARG A 88 1.55 7.70 -16.01
CA ARG A 88 2.23 7.56 -17.29
C ARG A 88 3.05 6.28 -17.43
N LYS A 89 3.48 5.69 -16.30
CA LYS A 89 4.35 4.51 -16.28
C LYS A 89 3.65 3.32 -15.66
N TYR A 90 3.29 3.44 -14.38
CA TYR A 90 2.64 2.34 -13.66
C TYR A 90 1.78 2.81 -12.50
N ILE A 91 0.83 1.96 -12.13
CA ILE A 91 -0.04 2.10 -10.96
C ILE A 91 0.02 0.80 -10.17
N HIS A 92 0.43 0.87 -8.91
CA HIS A 92 0.36 -0.24 -7.96
C HIS A 92 -0.66 0.09 -6.87
N LEU A 93 -1.62 -0.79 -6.67
CA LEU A 93 -2.74 -0.60 -5.77
C LEU A 93 -2.93 -1.84 -4.89
N GLU A 94 -2.92 -1.66 -3.57
CA GLU A 94 -3.13 -2.71 -2.59
C GLU A 94 -4.18 -2.27 -1.58
N TYR A 95 -5.26 -3.06 -1.47
CA TYR A 95 -6.37 -2.74 -0.58
C TYR A 95 -6.93 -3.98 0.13
N TYR A 96 -7.30 -3.78 1.40
CA TYR A 96 -8.01 -4.80 2.14
C TYR A 96 -9.42 -5.04 1.57
N ILE A 97 -10.18 -3.96 1.32
CA ILE A 97 -11.53 -4.06 0.74
C ILE A 97 -11.60 -3.25 -0.55
N ILE A 98 -12.03 -3.94 -1.60
CA ILE A 98 -12.56 -3.34 -2.83
C ILE A 98 -13.98 -3.90 -2.99
N ASP A 99 -14.99 -3.04 -2.85
CA ASP A 99 -16.39 -3.41 -3.06
C ASP A 99 -16.87 -2.95 -4.43
N LYS A 100 -17.83 -3.70 -4.99
CA LYS A 100 -18.58 -3.24 -6.16
C LYS A 100 -19.61 -2.19 -5.72
N GLY A 101 -19.33 -0.95 -5.99
CA GLY A 101 -20.18 0.20 -5.73
C GLY A 101 -19.75 1.35 -6.62
N GLU A 102 -20.20 2.55 -6.37
CA GLU A 102 -19.81 3.74 -7.13
C GLU A 102 -18.29 3.92 -7.18
N LEU A 103 -17.62 3.85 -6.00
CA LEU A 103 -16.18 3.98 -5.91
C LEU A 103 -15.43 2.84 -6.62
N GLY A 104 -15.90 1.61 -6.44
CA GLY A 104 -15.27 0.45 -7.05
C GLY A 104 -15.40 0.42 -8.57
N GLU A 105 -16.57 0.76 -9.10
CA GLU A 105 -16.78 0.87 -10.56
C GLU A 105 -15.94 1.99 -11.15
N LYS A 106 -15.93 3.17 -10.54
CA LYS A 106 -15.10 4.29 -10.97
C LYS A 106 -13.61 3.96 -10.96
N LEU A 107 -13.15 3.25 -9.92
CA LEU A 107 -11.77 2.75 -9.85
C LEU A 107 -11.47 1.82 -11.03
N LYS A 108 -12.32 0.82 -11.28
CA LYS A 108 -12.15 -0.15 -12.35
C LYS A 108 -12.07 0.52 -13.72
N GLU A 109 -13.04 1.41 -14.02
CA GLU A 109 -13.10 2.13 -15.28
C GLU A 109 -11.83 2.96 -15.52
N LEU A 110 -11.36 3.67 -14.51
CA LEU A 110 -10.15 4.48 -14.60
C LEU A 110 -8.89 3.64 -14.78
N LEU A 111 -8.75 2.52 -14.05
CA LEU A 111 -7.62 1.61 -14.20
C LEU A 111 -7.61 0.93 -15.58
N ILE A 112 -8.78 0.53 -16.09
CA ILE A 112 -8.93 -0.02 -17.44
C ILE A 112 -8.54 1.03 -18.51
N ALA A 113 -8.98 2.27 -18.36
CA ALA A 113 -8.60 3.34 -19.26
C ALA A 113 -7.08 3.53 -19.29
N LYS A 114 -6.43 3.58 -18.12
CA LYS A 114 -4.96 3.72 -18.01
C LYS A 114 -4.21 2.52 -18.60
N ALA A 115 -4.70 1.30 -18.36
CA ALA A 115 -4.09 0.10 -18.97
C ALA A 115 -4.16 0.14 -20.52
N LYS A 116 -5.28 0.60 -21.09
CA LYS A 116 -5.42 0.81 -22.54
C LYS A 116 -4.49 1.90 -23.09
N GLU A 117 -4.10 2.89 -22.27
CA GLU A 117 -3.08 3.89 -22.60
C GLU A 117 -1.64 3.34 -22.52
N GLY A 118 -1.45 2.08 -22.12
CA GLY A 118 -0.14 1.44 -21.99
C GLY A 118 0.49 1.60 -20.60
N VAL A 119 -0.24 2.11 -19.60
CA VAL A 119 0.22 2.18 -18.22
C VAL A 119 0.17 0.78 -17.60
N GLU A 120 1.26 0.34 -16.97
CA GLU A 120 1.28 -0.92 -16.24
C GLU A 120 0.41 -0.81 -14.98
N VAL A 121 -0.56 -1.70 -14.79
CA VAL A 121 -1.45 -1.69 -13.63
C VAL A 121 -1.37 -3.01 -12.89
N ARG A 122 -1.01 -2.94 -11.61
CA ARG A 122 -1.01 -4.08 -10.68
C ARG A 122 -1.92 -3.80 -9.49
N VAL A 123 -2.78 -4.75 -9.18
CA VAL A 123 -3.74 -4.65 -8.08
C VAL A 123 -3.64 -5.89 -7.18
N ILE A 124 -3.48 -5.66 -5.89
CA ILE A 124 -3.59 -6.69 -4.85
C ILE A 124 -4.82 -6.36 -4.00
N TYR A 125 -5.69 -7.32 -3.82
CA TYR A 125 -6.84 -7.19 -2.91
C TYR A 125 -6.85 -8.34 -1.92
N ASP A 126 -7.28 -8.10 -0.68
CA ASP A 126 -7.44 -9.19 0.28
C ASP A 126 -8.65 -10.06 -0.09
N ASP A 127 -8.46 -11.37 -0.17
CA ASP A 127 -9.47 -12.31 -0.65
C ASP A 127 -10.72 -12.36 0.25
N VAL A 128 -10.53 -12.27 1.57
CA VAL A 128 -11.63 -12.25 2.53
C VAL A 128 -12.24 -10.86 2.66
N GLY A 129 -11.42 -9.82 2.72
CA GLY A 129 -11.90 -8.44 2.80
C GLY A 129 -12.73 -8.03 1.59
N SER A 130 -12.37 -8.53 0.41
CA SER A 130 -13.02 -8.23 -0.86
C SER A 130 -13.89 -9.39 -1.40
N TRP A 131 -14.34 -10.30 -0.56
CA TRP A 131 -15.03 -11.51 -1.01
C TRP A 131 -16.37 -11.24 -1.72
N LYS A 132 -16.94 -10.04 -1.54
CA LYS A 132 -18.12 -9.58 -2.28
C LYS A 132 -17.79 -9.06 -3.68
N LEU A 133 -16.50 -8.93 -4.03
CA LEU A 133 -16.09 -8.46 -5.35
C LEU A 133 -16.46 -9.49 -6.41
N PRO A 134 -17.30 -9.17 -7.40
CA PRO A 134 -17.75 -10.14 -8.38
C PRO A 134 -16.61 -10.66 -9.25
N LYS A 135 -16.59 -11.94 -9.57
CA LYS A 135 -15.62 -12.52 -10.52
C LYS A 135 -15.61 -11.81 -11.87
N ARG A 136 -16.76 -11.28 -12.30
CA ARG A 136 -16.87 -10.50 -13.54
C ARG A 136 -16.02 -9.23 -13.48
N TYR A 137 -16.02 -8.51 -12.35
CA TYR A 137 -15.20 -7.33 -12.12
C TYR A 137 -13.71 -7.62 -12.35
N ILE A 138 -13.22 -8.73 -11.74
CA ILE A 138 -11.83 -9.18 -11.87
C ILE A 138 -11.51 -9.55 -13.32
N LYS A 139 -12.41 -10.31 -14.00
CA LYS A 139 -12.23 -10.72 -15.39
C LYS A 139 -12.19 -9.53 -16.36
N GLU A 140 -13.01 -8.50 -16.15
CA GLU A 140 -12.99 -7.28 -16.96
C GLU A 140 -11.64 -6.55 -16.84
N MET A 141 -11.09 -6.44 -15.62
CA MET A 141 -9.77 -5.86 -15.41
C MET A 141 -8.66 -6.69 -16.05
N GLN A 142 -8.70 -8.02 -15.89
CA GLN A 142 -7.72 -8.93 -16.51
C GLN A 142 -7.78 -8.87 -18.04
N ALA A 143 -8.96 -8.78 -18.62
CA ALA A 143 -9.14 -8.64 -20.07
C ALA A 143 -8.55 -7.34 -20.62
N ALA A 144 -8.43 -6.31 -19.80
CA ALA A 144 -7.76 -5.05 -20.12
C ALA A 144 -6.24 -5.08 -19.90
N GLY A 145 -5.66 -6.24 -19.55
CA GLY A 145 -4.23 -6.40 -19.28
C GLY A 145 -3.79 -6.04 -17.86
N ILE A 146 -4.72 -5.77 -16.95
CA ILE A 146 -4.41 -5.47 -15.55
C ILE A 146 -4.03 -6.75 -14.81
N GLN A 147 -2.91 -6.70 -14.10
CA GLN A 147 -2.47 -7.75 -13.19
C GLN A 147 -3.19 -7.58 -11.85
N ILE A 148 -4.26 -8.35 -11.62
CA ILE A 148 -5.07 -8.30 -10.41
C ILE A 148 -5.10 -9.67 -9.72
N TYR A 149 -4.66 -9.70 -8.44
CA TYR A 149 -4.49 -10.93 -7.67
C TYR A 149 -5.06 -10.80 -6.25
N PRO A 150 -5.64 -11.92 -5.73
CA PRO A 150 -6.04 -11.99 -4.34
C PRO A 150 -4.83 -12.23 -3.44
N PHE A 151 -4.71 -11.46 -2.36
CA PHE A 151 -3.77 -11.76 -1.28
C PHE A 151 -4.29 -12.92 -0.43
N LEU A 152 -3.47 -13.95 -0.23
CA LEU A 152 -3.78 -15.18 0.53
C LEU A 152 -5.17 -15.76 0.21
N PRO A 153 -5.38 -16.27 -1.01
CA PRO A 153 -6.66 -16.83 -1.42
C PRO A 153 -7.12 -17.98 -0.51
N VAL A 154 -8.38 -17.93 -0.08
CA VAL A 154 -8.98 -18.91 0.84
C VAL A 154 -9.90 -19.84 0.04
N ARG A 155 -9.42 -21.04 -0.27
CA ARG A 155 -10.19 -22.04 -1.05
C ARG A 155 -11.15 -22.86 -0.19
N PHE A 156 -10.79 -23.11 1.08
CA PHE A 156 -11.55 -23.94 2.03
C PHE A 156 -11.59 -23.25 3.41
N PRO A 157 -12.52 -22.30 3.65
CA PRO A 157 -12.53 -21.50 4.88
C PRO A 157 -12.69 -22.33 6.17
N LEU A 158 -13.39 -23.46 6.11
CA LEU A 158 -13.61 -24.35 7.28
C LEU A 158 -12.36 -25.16 7.70
N PHE A 159 -11.37 -25.30 6.82
CA PHE A 159 -10.18 -26.14 7.05
C PHE A 159 -8.86 -25.37 7.04
N THR A 160 -8.89 -24.05 7.10
CA THR A 160 -7.68 -23.25 7.04
C THR A 160 -7.60 -22.17 8.10
N ASN A 161 -6.46 -22.11 8.81
CA ASN A 161 -6.14 -21.00 9.73
C ASN A 161 -5.76 -19.70 8.98
N LYS A 162 -5.72 -19.73 7.64
CA LYS A 162 -5.35 -18.56 6.81
C LYS A 162 -6.41 -17.47 6.81
N VAL A 163 -7.63 -17.76 7.29
CA VAL A 163 -8.73 -16.77 7.42
C VAL A 163 -8.31 -15.62 8.35
N ASN A 164 -7.47 -15.88 9.35
CA ASN A 164 -7.03 -14.88 10.33
C ASN A 164 -5.81 -14.05 9.88
N TYR A 165 -5.14 -14.46 8.80
CA TYR A 165 -3.99 -13.73 8.26
C TYR A 165 -4.46 -12.85 7.11
N ARG A 166 -4.78 -11.59 7.43
CA ARG A 166 -5.31 -10.65 6.43
C ARG A 166 -4.36 -9.49 6.22
N ASN A 167 -4.29 -9.05 4.97
CA ASN A 167 -3.56 -7.86 4.61
C ASN A 167 -4.47 -6.63 4.77
N HIS A 168 -4.24 -5.85 5.81
CA HIS A 168 -5.06 -4.66 6.11
C HIS A 168 -4.46 -3.36 5.56
N ARG A 169 -3.54 -3.44 4.61
CA ARG A 169 -2.92 -2.27 3.98
C ARG A 169 -3.86 -1.59 2.99
N LYS A 170 -3.69 -0.30 2.81
CA LYS A 170 -4.34 0.53 1.81
C LYS A 170 -3.26 1.42 1.25
N ILE A 171 -2.70 1.00 0.12
CA ILE A 171 -1.54 1.64 -0.53
C ILE A 171 -1.87 1.87 -2.00
N VAL A 172 -1.56 3.05 -2.50
CA VAL A 172 -1.48 3.33 -3.93
C VAL A 172 -0.13 3.95 -4.22
N VAL A 173 0.55 3.48 -5.24
CA VAL A 173 1.75 4.11 -5.78
C VAL A 173 1.52 4.40 -7.26
N VAL A 174 1.77 5.63 -7.67
CA VAL A 174 1.67 6.09 -9.04
C VAL A 174 3.03 6.58 -9.50
N ASP A 175 3.53 5.99 -10.58
CA ASP A 175 4.78 6.35 -11.26
C ASP A 175 6.03 6.38 -10.38
N GLY A 176 5.96 5.89 -9.14
CA GLY A 176 7.02 5.90 -8.14
C GLY A 176 7.30 7.25 -7.48
N ASP A 177 6.52 8.27 -7.80
CA ASP A 177 6.68 9.63 -7.27
C ASP A 177 5.55 10.07 -6.35
N THR A 178 4.39 9.48 -6.46
CA THR A 178 3.21 9.79 -5.65
C THR A 178 2.69 8.53 -4.98
N GLY A 179 2.58 8.55 -3.67
CA GLY A 179 2.07 7.46 -2.85
C GLY A 179 0.88 7.89 -2.01
N PHE A 180 0.01 6.93 -1.68
CA PHE A 180 -1.09 7.11 -0.75
C PHE A 180 -1.08 5.98 0.26
N ILE A 181 -1.35 6.30 1.53
CA ILE A 181 -1.48 5.34 2.62
C ILE A 181 -2.47 5.85 3.66
N GLY A 182 -3.31 4.98 4.22
CA GLY A 182 -4.25 5.37 5.27
C GLY A 182 -5.25 4.30 5.67
N GLY A 183 -6.39 4.71 6.24
CA GLY A 183 -7.38 3.80 6.82
C GLY A 183 -8.54 3.43 5.89
N LEU A 184 -8.89 4.28 4.92
CA LEU A 184 -10.07 4.10 4.05
C LEU A 184 -9.89 2.98 3.03
N ASN A 185 -10.95 2.18 2.82
CA ASN A 185 -11.02 1.18 1.76
C ASN A 185 -11.87 1.67 0.58
N PHE A 186 -11.77 1.02 -0.59
CA PHE A 186 -12.63 1.30 -1.75
C PHE A 186 -14.02 0.68 -1.58
N ALA A 187 -14.85 1.35 -0.77
CA ALA A 187 -16.25 1.01 -0.57
C ALA A 187 -17.06 2.27 -0.28
N ASP A 188 -18.27 2.35 -0.83
CA ASP A 188 -19.12 3.56 -0.82
C ASP A 188 -19.44 4.08 0.58
N ARG A 189 -19.46 3.20 1.60
CA ARG A 189 -19.64 3.61 2.99
C ARG A 189 -18.57 4.58 3.51
N TYR A 190 -17.39 4.57 2.93
CA TYR A 190 -16.32 5.52 3.30
C TYR A 190 -16.49 6.89 2.62
N LEU A 191 -17.36 6.98 1.61
CA LEU A 191 -17.71 8.24 0.94
C LEU A 191 -19.01 8.82 1.48
N HIS A 192 -20.07 7.99 1.55
CA HIS A 192 -21.41 8.41 1.87
C HIS A 192 -21.83 8.16 3.33
N GLY A 193 -20.97 7.45 4.10
CA GLY A 193 -21.34 7.00 5.44
C GLY A 193 -22.25 5.78 5.45
N LEU A 194 -22.79 5.50 6.63
CA LEU A 194 -23.77 4.42 6.86
C LEU A 194 -24.99 4.97 7.57
N PRO A 195 -26.20 4.49 7.23
CA PRO A 195 -27.42 4.82 7.96
C PRO A 195 -27.24 4.57 9.46
N GLY A 196 -27.58 5.55 10.30
CA GLY A 196 -27.47 5.47 11.76
C GLY A 196 -26.07 5.68 12.34
N ILE A 197 -25.00 5.66 11.51
CA ILE A 197 -23.61 5.88 11.94
C ILE A 197 -23.10 7.25 11.45
N GLY A 198 -23.56 7.70 10.29
CA GLY A 198 -23.12 8.95 9.66
C GLY A 198 -21.88 8.81 8.79
N ILE A 199 -21.21 9.93 8.53
CA ILE A 199 -20.02 10.01 7.68
C ILE A 199 -18.83 9.40 8.42
N TRP A 200 -18.07 8.56 7.72
CA TRP A 200 -16.88 7.90 8.26
C TRP A 200 -15.73 8.89 8.39
N ARG A 201 -15.28 9.13 9.63
CA ARG A 201 -14.12 9.97 9.91
C ARG A 201 -12.84 9.12 9.85
N ASP A 202 -11.98 9.41 8.89
CA ASP A 202 -10.69 8.73 8.73
C ASP A 202 -9.65 9.70 8.14
N THR A 203 -8.39 9.29 8.15
CA THR A 203 -7.28 10.07 7.63
C THR A 203 -6.44 9.24 6.67
N HIS A 204 -6.14 9.82 5.51
CA HIS A 204 -5.20 9.29 4.54
C HIS A 204 -4.05 10.28 4.35
N LEU A 205 -2.93 9.79 3.91
CA LEU A 205 -1.78 10.60 3.53
C LEU A 205 -1.54 10.45 2.04
N LYS A 206 -1.28 11.57 1.39
CA LYS A 206 -0.63 11.60 0.09
C LYS A 206 0.81 12.00 0.31
N VAL A 207 1.73 11.22 -0.22
CA VAL A 207 3.17 11.36 -0.03
C VAL A 207 3.83 11.54 -1.39
N LYS A 208 4.76 12.48 -1.49
CA LYS A 208 5.67 12.62 -2.64
C LYS A 208 7.10 12.62 -2.15
N GLY A 209 8.02 12.12 -2.97
CA GLY A 209 9.44 12.07 -2.65
C GLY A 209 9.93 10.67 -2.28
N GLU A 210 11.05 10.61 -1.59
CA GLU A 210 11.78 9.36 -1.33
C GLU A 210 10.96 8.30 -0.58
N ALA A 211 10.05 8.73 0.32
CA ALA A 211 9.21 7.81 1.10
C ALA A 211 8.27 6.96 0.24
N VAL A 212 7.96 7.39 -0.99
CA VAL A 212 7.15 6.59 -1.94
C VAL A 212 7.84 5.27 -2.27
N THR A 213 9.18 5.26 -2.30
CA THR A 213 9.96 4.02 -2.49
C THR A 213 9.67 3.01 -1.39
N SER A 214 9.50 3.44 -0.14
CA SER A 214 9.15 2.53 0.96
C SER A 214 7.76 1.91 0.77
N LEU A 215 6.77 2.68 0.31
CA LEU A 215 5.44 2.16 -0.02
C LEU A 215 5.51 1.18 -1.20
N GLN A 216 6.32 1.50 -2.21
CA GLN A 216 6.57 0.63 -3.36
C GLN A 216 7.19 -0.71 -2.93
N VAL A 217 8.17 -0.67 -2.04
CA VAL A 217 8.82 -1.87 -1.50
C VAL A 217 7.81 -2.75 -0.76
N VAL A 218 6.95 -2.16 0.08
CA VAL A 218 5.91 -2.90 0.80
C VAL A 218 4.98 -3.61 -0.19
N PHE A 219 4.50 -2.90 -1.23
CA PHE A 219 3.66 -3.49 -2.28
C PHE A 219 4.34 -4.66 -3.02
N LEU A 220 5.64 -4.55 -3.31
CA LEU A 220 6.39 -5.57 -4.05
C LEU A 220 6.70 -6.82 -3.22
N PHE A 221 6.58 -6.75 -1.89
CA PHE A 221 6.76 -7.90 -1.00
C PHE A 221 5.49 -8.74 -0.83
N ASP A 222 4.34 -8.21 -1.14
CA ASP A 222 3.05 -8.88 -1.03
C ASP A 222 2.63 -9.51 -2.35
#